data_bc426df6ce3e0dd4d0e115ce5ec65e73
#
_entry.id   bc426df6ce3e0dd4d0e115ce5ec65e73
#
_cell.length_a   1.000
_cell.length_b   1.000
_cell.length_c   1.000
_cell.angle_alpha   90.00
_cell.angle_beta   90.00
_cell.angle_gamma   90.00
#
_symmetry.space_group_name_H-M   'P 1'
#
loop_
_entity.id
_entity.type
_entity.pdbx_description
1 polymer ?
#
loop_
_entity_poly.entity_id
_entity_poly.type
_entity_poly.pdbx_seq_one_letter_code
_entity_poly.pdbx_strand_id
1 'polypeptide(L)'
;MPGRWTCALIIVFWIFATVRLVQRDVIPALGVGAVTYERVLSARAVEEPVEWDMFREDKNIGHLFFVVHPESDGTFQLQSRANFSVEVPGLEDNDFYLSSVIDVDPLKRLRRFVVILSLSQSSTEVRVEGRVEGKELKVLMKLMIAGTEQLQRETTLSVDPNAMMLDIFGQIDRLPDLYDGKTWRTRFINPMTVFLTGNLNAGDGLDYIQHTVVGTEMVEWNKNVVKCFKIEHRYQRAVTYSWARIDGKVLIQEVLFGGVPFRLVAEPPLAEQIHQSTPEKKNVGR
;
A
#
# COMPACT_ATOMS: atom_id res chain seq x y z
N MET A 1 -20.85 -8.48 51.99
CA MET A 1 -21.40 -7.76 50.83
C MET A 1 -20.39 -6.73 50.41
N PRO A 2 -20.00 -6.64 49.13
CA PRO A 2 -19.05 -5.61 48.68
C PRO A 2 -19.68 -4.23 48.92
N GLY A 3 -18.85 -3.31 49.42
CA GLY A 3 -19.31 -1.95 49.71
C GLY A 3 -19.77 -1.23 48.42
N ARG A 4 -20.68 -0.27 48.54
CA ARG A 4 -21.25 0.52 47.42
C ARG A 4 -20.13 1.10 46.49
N TRP A 5 -19.02 1.49 47.09
CA TRP A 5 -17.85 1.99 46.36
C TRP A 5 -17.14 0.94 45.51
N THR A 6 -17.06 -0.31 45.97
CA THR A 6 -16.47 -1.43 45.22
C THR A 6 -17.31 -1.75 43.98
N CYS A 7 -18.65 -1.75 44.13
CA CYS A 7 -19.54 -1.93 42.98
C CYS A 7 -19.40 -0.80 41.95
N ALA A 8 -19.30 0.46 42.39
CA ALA A 8 -19.10 1.60 41.50
C ALA A 8 -17.78 1.50 40.74
N LEU A 9 -16.68 1.13 41.39
CA LEU A 9 -15.38 0.92 40.76
C LEU A 9 -15.41 -0.19 39.70
N ILE A 10 -16.07 -1.31 39.99
CA ILE A 10 -16.22 -2.42 39.03
C ILE A 10 -17.01 -1.96 37.79
N ILE A 11 -18.07 -1.19 37.95
CA ILE A 11 -18.87 -0.68 36.83
C ILE A 11 -18.05 0.28 35.98
N VAL A 12 -17.33 1.22 36.59
CA VAL A 12 -16.46 2.17 35.86
C VAL A 12 -15.39 1.44 35.10
N PHE A 13 -14.72 0.45 35.71
CA PHE A 13 -13.72 -0.37 35.04
C PHE A 13 -14.32 -1.14 33.85
N TRP A 14 -15.52 -1.71 34.02
CA TRP A 14 -16.21 -2.44 32.96
C TRP A 14 -16.58 -1.54 31.78
N ILE A 15 -17.11 -0.35 32.06
CA ILE A 15 -17.43 0.63 31.03
C ILE A 15 -16.15 1.02 30.27
N PHE A 16 -15.05 1.34 30.98
CA PHE A 16 -13.77 1.69 30.39
C PHE A 16 -13.22 0.56 29.53
N ALA A 17 -13.21 -0.68 30.04
CA ALA A 17 -12.74 -1.85 29.30
C ALA A 17 -13.58 -2.11 28.05
N THR A 18 -14.91 -1.98 28.15
CA THR A 18 -15.82 -2.14 26.99
C THR A 18 -15.60 -1.05 25.95
N VAL A 19 -15.48 0.21 26.34
CA VAL A 19 -15.19 1.32 25.43
C VAL A 19 -13.86 1.09 24.71
N ARG A 20 -12.83 0.67 25.43
CA ARG A 20 -11.52 0.32 24.84
C ARG A 20 -11.61 -0.83 23.86
N LEU A 21 -12.37 -1.88 24.19
CA LEU A 21 -12.58 -3.03 23.32
C LEU A 21 -13.32 -2.62 22.02
N VAL A 22 -14.37 -1.83 22.15
CA VAL A 22 -15.14 -1.31 21.00
C VAL A 22 -14.27 -0.44 20.11
N GLN A 23 -13.48 0.46 20.68
CA GLN A 23 -12.58 1.31 19.92
C GLN A 23 -11.48 0.51 19.19
N ARG A 24 -10.94 -0.53 19.84
CA ARG A 24 -9.85 -1.32 19.30
C ARG A 24 -10.29 -2.34 18.25
N ASP A 25 -11.40 -3.03 18.50
CA ASP A 25 -11.77 -4.21 17.71
C ASP A 25 -13.05 -4.01 16.88
N VAL A 26 -14.04 -3.26 17.39
CA VAL A 26 -15.33 -3.10 16.70
C VAL A 26 -15.29 -1.96 15.68
N ILE A 27 -14.80 -0.78 16.05
CA ILE A 27 -14.77 0.39 15.14
C ILE A 27 -13.94 0.10 13.90
N PRO A 28 -12.70 -0.44 13.99
CA PRO A 28 -11.92 -0.82 12.82
C PRO A 28 -12.57 -1.95 11.99
N ALA A 29 -13.26 -2.89 12.63
CA ALA A 29 -13.98 -3.97 11.95
C ALA A 29 -15.18 -3.47 11.13
N LEU A 30 -15.80 -2.37 11.53
CA LEU A 30 -16.88 -1.71 10.79
C LEU A 30 -16.38 -0.91 9.59
N GLY A 31 -15.07 -0.90 9.33
CA GLY A 31 -14.46 -0.14 8.22
C GLY A 31 -14.51 1.38 8.40
N VAL A 32 -14.88 1.85 9.61
CA VAL A 32 -14.86 3.30 9.92
C VAL A 32 -13.43 3.81 9.85
N GLY A 33 -13.18 4.74 8.93
CA GLY A 33 -11.83 5.25 8.68
C GLY A 33 -10.97 4.39 7.74
N ALA A 34 -11.50 3.30 7.17
CA ALA A 34 -10.79 2.49 6.19
C ALA A 34 -10.28 3.36 5.04
N VAL A 35 -9.07 3.08 4.58
CA VAL A 35 -8.55 3.65 3.34
C VAL A 35 -9.21 2.88 2.21
N THR A 36 -9.87 3.62 1.33
CA THR A 36 -10.54 3.11 0.13
C THR A 36 -10.09 3.92 -1.07
N TYR A 37 -10.30 3.42 -2.27
CA TYR A 37 -10.04 4.21 -3.48
C TYR A 37 -10.72 5.59 -3.45
N GLU A 38 -11.95 5.67 -2.92
CA GLU A 38 -12.66 6.95 -2.77
C GLU A 38 -11.84 7.97 -1.97
N ARG A 39 -11.29 7.57 -0.83
CA ARG A 39 -10.50 8.46 0.03
C ARG A 39 -9.14 8.81 -0.56
N VAL A 40 -8.45 7.82 -1.14
CA VAL A 40 -7.14 8.04 -1.76
C VAL A 40 -7.27 8.95 -2.97
N LEU A 41 -8.23 8.68 -3.85
CA LEU A 41 -8.43 9.47 -5.07
C LEU A 41 -9.00 10.86 -4.79
N SER A 42 -9.85 11.02 -3.76
CA SER A 42 -10.40 12.33 -3.36
C SER A 42 -9.35 13.23 -2.70
N ALA A 43 -8.36 12.65 -2.03
CA ALA A 43 -7.27 13.41 -1.42
C ALA A 43 -6.23 13.90 -2.45
N ARG A 44 -6.33 13.44 -3.69
CA ARG A 44 -5.37 13.75 -4.76
C ARG A 44 -5.94 14.80 -5.70
N ALA A 45 -5.37 15.98 -5.68
CA ALA A 45 -5.87 17.12 -6.46
C ALA A 45 -5.41 17.12 -7.94
N VAL A 46 -4.35 16.38 -8.31
CA VAL A 46 -3.71 16.45 -9.65
C VAL A 46 -3.06 15.10 -10.00
N GLU A 47 -2.94 14.80 -11.30
CA GLU A 47 -2.18 13.71 -11.92
C GLU A 47 -0.66 13.85 -11.70
N GLU A 48 -0.23 14.03 -10.48
CA GLU A 48 1.19 14.18 -10.19
C GLU A 48 1.80 12.78 -10.03
N PRO A 49 2.76 12.40 -10.91
CA PRO A 49 3.45 11.13 -10.74
C PRO A 49 4.26 11.15 -9.44
N VAL A 50 4.33 10.01 -8.78
CA VAL A 50 5.14 9.82 -7.58
C VAL A 50 6.22 8.80 -7.92
N GLU A 51 7.47 9.19 -7.70
CA GLU A 51 8.63 8.35 -7.86
C GLU A 51 9.16 7.96 -6.48
N TRP A 52 9.64 6.73 -6.39
CA TRP A 52 10.18 6.16 -5.16
C TRP A 52 11.50 5.47 -5.47
N ASP A 53 12.52 5.81 -4.70
CA ASP A 53 13.73 5.00 -4.62
C ASP A 53 13.48 3.76 -3.77
N MET A 54 14.01 2.62 -4.23
CA MET A 54 13.90 1.35 -3.53
C MET A 54 15.24 1.00 -2.91
N PHE A 55 15.23 0.75 -1.60
CA PHE A 55 16.43 0.38 -0.85
C PHE A 55 16.27 -0.99 -0.21
N ARG A 56 17.34 -1.76 -0.23
CA ARG A 56 17.54 -2.90 0.65
C ARG A 56 18.71 -2.57 1.57
N GLU A 57 18.44 -2.48 2.87
CA GLU A 57 19.39 -1.86 3.80
C GLU A 57 19.70 -0.43 3.34
N ASP A 58 20.98 -0.12 3.06
CA ASP A 58 21.41 1.21 2.57
C ASP A 58 21.72 1.25 1.06
N LYS A 59 21.56 0.12 0.35
CA LYS A 59 21.83 0.02 -1.09
C LYS A 59 20.56 0.36 -1.88
N ASN A 60 20.65 1.36 -2.78
CA ASN A 60 19.60 1.57 -3.78
C ASN A 60 19.60 0.37 -4.74
N ILE A 61 18.46 -0.28 -4.88
CA ILE A 61 18.26 -1.47 -5.68
C ILE A 61 17.33 -1.23 -6.86
N GLY A 62 16.74 -0.04 -6.98
CA GLY A 62 15.83 0.27 -8.07
C GLY A 62 14.89 1.42 -7.78
N HIS A 63 13.93 1.57 -8.67
CA HIS A 63 12.96 2.67 -8.64
C HIS A 63 11.55 2.15 -8.88
N LEU A 64 10.58 2.84 -8.29
CA LEU A 64 9.15 2.61 -8.49
C LEU A 64 8.50 3.92 -8.91
N PHE A 65 7.66 3.83 -9.91
CA PHE A 65 6.86 4.93 -10.44
C PHE A 65 5.37 4.63 -10.25
N PHE A 66 4.60 5.61 -9.81
CA PHE A 66 3.17 5.49 -9.62
C PHE A 66 2.44 6.73 -10.12
N VAL A 67 1.38 6.56 -10.88
CA VAL A 67 0.55 7.65 -11.39
C VAL A 67 -0.92 7.25 -11.42
N VAL A 68 -1.79 8.24 -11.23
CA VAL A 68 -3.25 8.09 -11.37
C VAL A 68 -3.72 8.97 -12.53
N HIS A 69 -4.40 8.36 -13.49
CA HIS A 69 -5.02 9.04 -14.61
C HIS A 69 -6.54 9.07 -14.42
N PRO A 70 -7.16 10.23 -14.22
CA PRO A 70 -8.60 10.36 -14.33
C PRO A 70 -9.00 10.32 -15.82
N GLU A 71 -10.02 9.54 -16.13
CA GLU A 71 -10.57 9.41 -17.46
C GLU A 71 -11.81 10.32 -17.62
N SER A 72 -12.13 10.68 -18.86
CA SER A 72 -13.22 11.58 -19.17
C SER A 72 -14.61 11.06 -18.78
N ASP A 73 -14.77 9.74 -18.63
CA ASP A 73 -16.00 9.06 -18.20
C ASP A 73 -16.16 8.96 -16.68
N GLY A 74 -15.22 9.56 -15.92
CA GLY A 74 -15.18 9.54 -14.46
C GLY A 74 -14.53 8.28 -13.87
N THR A 75 -14.01 7.38 -14.69
CA THR A 75 -13.17 6.26 -14.24
C THR A 75 -11.77 6.76 -13.88
N PHE A 76 -11.00 5.92 -13.19
CA PHE A 76 -9.61 6.19 -12.87
C PHE A 76 -8.75 4.99 -13.25
N GLN A 77 -7.60 5.27 -13.81
CA GLN A 77 -6.59 4.27 -14.06
C GLN A 77 -5.37 4.54 -13.18
N LEU A 78 -5.02 3.59 -12.32
CA LEU A 78 -3.83 3.62 -11.49
C LEU A 78 -2.77 2.76 -12.19
N GLN A 79 -1.61 3.34 -12.43
CA GLN A 79 -0.48 2.65 -13.05
C GLN A 79 0.72 2.67 -12.12
N SER A 80 1.36 1.52 -11.93
CA SER A 80 2.66 1.46 -11.29
C SER A 80 3.66 0.67 -12.13
N ARG A 81 4.93 1.05 -12.04
CA ARG A 81 6.06 0.36 -12.68
C ARG A 81 7.23 0.37 -11.71
N ALA A 82 7.85 -0.77 -11.52
CA ALA A 82 9.07 -0.87 -10.73
C ALA A 82 10.13 -1.65 -11.51
N ASN A 83 11.37 -1.19 -11.41
CA ASN A 83 12.56 -1.90 -11.86
C ASN A 83 13.47 -2.03 -10.65
N PHE A 84 13.83 -3.24 -10.27
CA PHE A 84 14.71 -3.46 -9.12
C PHE A 84 15.50 -4.75 -9.25
N SER A 85 16.70 -4.74 -8.66
CA SER A 85 17.61 -5.87 -8.68
C SER A 85 17.73 -6.43 -7.26
N VAL A 86 17.48 -7.73 -7.09
CA VAL A 86 17.54 -8.42 -5.80
C VAL A 86 18.27 -9.74 -5.93
N GLU A 87 19.24 -9.94 -5.06
CA GLU A 87 19.85 -11.25 -4.85
C GLU A 87 18.85 -12.17 -4.12
N VAL A 88 18.34 -13.16 -4.82
CA VAL A 88 17.50 -14.22 -4.25
C VAL A 88 18.37 -15.46 -4.09
N PRO A 89 18.42 -16.11 -2.91
CA PRO A 89 19.20 -17.33 -2.72
C PRO A 89 18.82 -18.40 -3.76
N GLY A 90 19.82 -18.85 -4.54
CA GLY A 90 19.65 -19.84 -5.59
C GLY A 90 19.26 -19.30 -6.98
N LEU A 91 19.13 -17.99 -7.10
CA LEU A 91 19.03 -17.27 -8.37
C LEU A 91 20.19 -16.27 -8.39
N GLU A 92 21.00 -16.29 -9.46
CA GLU A 92 22.01 -15.24 -9.69
C GLU A 92 21.30 -13.89 -9.88
N ASP A 93 21.99 -12.76 -9.65
CA ASP A 93 21.48 -11.40 -9.74
C ASP A 93 20.31 -11.24 -10.73
N ASN A 94 19.07 -11.08 -10.19
CA ASN A 94 17.90 -10.98 -11.04
C ASN A 94 17.36 -9.56 -11.04
N ASP A 95 17.24 -9.02 -12.25
CA ASP A 95 16.50 -7.80 -12.50
C ASP A 95 15.03 -8.13 -12.65
N PHE A 96 14.24 -7.54 -11.78
CA PHE A 96 12.78 -7.64 -11.79
C PHE A 96 12.17 -6.42 -12.43
N TYR A 97 11.23 -6.65 -13.31
CA TYR A 97 10.33 -5.63 -13.81
C TYR A 97 8.91 -5.95 -13.35
N LEU A 98 8.29 -5.00 -12.68
CA LEU A 98 6.90 -5.06 -12.27
C LEU A 98 6.11 -3.96 -12.99
N SER A 99 4.95 -4.32 -13.52
CA SER A 99 3.97 -3.36 -14.02
C SER A 99 2.59 -3.72 -13.49
N SER A 100 1.84 -2.74 -13.01
CA SER A 100 0.43 -2.91 -12.69
C SER A 100 -0.42 -1.81 -13.32
N VAL A 101 -1.62 -2.20 -13.74
CA VAL A 101 -2.66 -1.30 -14.22
C VAL A 101 -3.95 -1.70 -13.51
N ILE A 102 -4.56 -0.76 -12.80
CA ILE A 102 -5.78 -0.97 -12.04
C ILE A 102 -6.82 0.04 -12.51
N ASP A 103 -7.96 -0.43 -12.99
CA ASP A 103 -9.08 0.42 -13.39
C ASP A 103 -10.14 0.44 -12.27
N VAL A 104 -10.55 1.64 -11.93
CA VAL A 104 -11.54 1.95 -10.89
C VAL A 104 -12.73 2.65 -11.54
N ASP A 105 -13.94 2.21 -11.22
CA ASP A 105 -15.17 2.76 -11.76
C ASP A 105 -15.48 4.18 -11.21
N PRO A 106 -16.47 4.92 -11.76
CA PRO A 106 -16.83 6.26 -11.26
C PRO A 106 -17.29 6.27 -9.79
N LEU A 107 -17.74 5.12 -9.26
CA LEU A 107 -18.09 4.94 -7.85
C LEU A 107 -16.89 4.59 -6.97
N LYS A 108 -15.66 4.70 -7.52
CA LYS A 108 -14.41 4.41 -6.85
C LYS A 108 -14.28 2.94 -6.38
N ARG A 109 -14.78 1.99 -7.17
CA ARG A 109 -14.67 0.55 -6.90
C ARG A 109 -13.79 -0.11 -7.94
N LEU A 110 -13.09 -1.17 -7.55
CA LEU A 110 -12.30 -1.96 -8.47
C LEU A 110 -13.16 -2.49 -9.62
N ARG A 111 -12.69 -2.30 -10.86
CA ARG A 111 -13.32 -2.82 -12.08
C ARG A 111 -12.49 -3.95 -12.70
N ARG A 112 -11.22 -3.70 -12.90
CA ARG A 112 -10.27 -4.70 -13.41
C ARG A 112 -8.84 -4.35 -13.00
N PHE A 113 -7.96 -5.32 -13.11
CA PHE A 113 -6.53 -5.08 -12.97
C PHE A 113 -5.72 -6.01 -13.87
N VAL A 114 -4.50 -5.60 -14.17
CA VAL A 114 -3.46 -6.42 -14.78
C VAL A 114 -2.18 -6.18 -14.01
N VAL A 115 -1.52 -7.25 -13.57
CA VAL A 115 -0.20 -7.22 -12.94
C VAL A 115 0.72 -8.12 -13.73
N ILE A 116 1.89 -7.60 -14.08
CA ILE A 116 2.93 -8.33 -14.80
C ILE A 116 4.19 -8.25 -13.95
N LEU A 117 4.78 -9.40 -13.64
CA LEU A 117 6.09 -9.53 -13.03
C LEU A 117 6.99 -10.29 -14.00
N SER A 118 8.07 -9.66 -14.44
CA SER A 118 9.03 -10.27 -15.36
C SER A 118 10.41 -10.34 -14.71
N LEU A 119 11.12 -11.44 -14.98
CA LEU A 119 12.51 -11.64 -14.62
C LEU A 119 13.35 -11.56 -15.91
N SER A 120 14.26 -10.58 -15.99
CA SER A 120 14.97 -10.28 -17.23
C SER A 120 15.87 -11.43 -17.68
N GLN A 121 16.58 -12.09 -16.78
CA GLN A 121 17.54 -13.13 -17.11
C GLN A 121 16.90 -14.47 -17.55
N SER A 122 15.78 -14.85 -16.96
CA SER A 122 15.13 -16.13 -17.24
C SER A 122 14.07 -16.06 -18.34
N SER A 123 13.80 -14.86 -18.89
CA SER A 123 12.64 -14.62 -19.76
C SER A 123 11.33 -15.18 -19.17
N THR A 124 11.22 -15.12 -17.85
CA THR A 124 10.05 -15.58 -17.12
C THR A 124 9.12 -14.40 -16.87
N GLU A 125 7.84 -14.58 -17.19
CA GLU A 125 6.79 -13.61 -16.95
C GLU A 125 5.63 -14.26 -16.21
N VAL A 126 5.19 -13.64 -15.15
CA VAL A 126 3.94 -13.96 -14.45
C VAL A 126 2.96 -12.85 -14.73
N ARG A 127 1.81 -13.20 -15.29
CA ARG A 127 0.72 -12.27 -15.60
C ARG A 127 -0.53 -12.65 -14.82
N VAL A 128 -1.07 -11.70 -14.08
CA VAL A 128 -2.30 -11.86 -13.31
C VAL A 128 -3.30 -10.80 -13.76
N GLU A 129 -4.42 -11.25 -14.28
CA GLU A 129 -5.51 -10.38 -14.72
C GLU A 129 -6.74 -10.64 -13.87
N GLY A 130 -7.41 -9.59 -13.41
CA GLY A 130 -8.66 -9.71 -12.67
C GLY A 130 -9.75 -8.80 -13.25
N ARG A 131 -10.98 -9.29 -13.24
CA ARG A 131 -12.18 -8.54 -13.64
C ARG A 131 -13.31 -8.76 -12.65
N VAL A 132 -13.92 -7.68 -12.20
CA VAL A 132 -15.10 -7.74 -11.33
C VAL A 132 -16.36 -7.87 -12.18
N GLU A 133 -17.16 -8.92 -11.90
CA GLU A 133 -18.45 -9.19 -12.50
C GLU A 133 -19.50 -9.36 -11.39
N GLY A 134 -20.28 -8.32 -11.15
CA GLY A 134 -21.23 -8.30 -10.04
C GLY A 134 -20.54 -8.34 -8.67
N LYS A 135 -20.68 -9.44 -7.96
CA LYS A 135 -20.03 -9.68 -6.64
C LYS A 135 -18.84 -10.61 -6.73
N GLU A 136 -18.43 -10.98 -7.92
CA GLU A 136 -17.34 -11.93 -8.15
C GLU A 136 -16.16 -11.24 -8.82
N LEU A 137 -14.97 -11.63 -8.45
CA LEU A 137 -13.71 -11.28 -9.11
C LEU A 137 -13.20 -12.52 -9.82
N LYS A 138 -13.21 -12.51 -11.13
CA LYS A 138 -12.57 -13.54 -11.96
C LYS A 138 -11.11 -13.19 -12.13
N VAL A 139 -10.23 -14.09 -11.76
CA VAL A 139 -8.78 -13.93 -11.84
C VAL A 139 -8.21 -15.00 -12.78
N LEU A 140 -7.47 -14.54 -13.77
CA LEU A 140 -6.69 -15.37 -14.69
C LEU A 140 -5.21 -15.13 -14.43
N MET A 141 -4.49 -16.21 -14.18
CA MET A 141 -3.05 -16.21 -13.99
C MET A 141 -2.37 -17.01 -15.10
N LYS A 142 -1.28 -16.48 -15.62
CA LYS A 142 -0.43 -17.12 -16.62
C LYS A 142 1.03 -17.06 -16.18
N LEU A 143 1.74 -18.17 -16.37
CA LEU A 143 3.19 -18.26 -16.25
C LEU A 143 3.76 -18.53 -17.65
N MET A 144 4.59 -17.61 -18.11
CA MET A 144 5.30 -17.72 -19.38
C MET A 144 6.80 -17.93 -19.10
N ILE A 145 7.43 -18.88 -19.78
CA ILE A 145 8.89 -19.10 -19.73
C ILE A 145 9.39 -19.15 -21.17
N ALA A 146 10.35 -18.30 -21.47
CA ALA A 146 10.89 -18.12 -22.82
C ALA A 146 9.81 -17.94 -23.91
N GLY A 147 8.77 -17.16 -23.58
CA GLY A 147 7.65 -16.88 -24.48
C GLY A 147 6.61 -18.01 -24.62
N THR A 148 6.81 -19.14 -23.93
CA THR A 148 5.87 -20.29 -23.96
C THR A 148 5.04 -20.33 -22.68
N GLU A 149 3.71 -20.47 -22.81
CA GLU A 149 2.81 -20.64 -21.68
C GLU A 149 3.05 -21.98 -21.00
N GLN A 150 3.48 -21.97 -19.74
CA GLN A 150 3.75 -23.17 -18.94
C GLN A 150 2.59 -23.51 -18.01
N LEU A 151 1.88 -22.49 -17.54
CA LEU A 151 0.77 -22.65 -16.62
C LEU A 151 -0.28 -21.57 -16.89
N GLN A 152 -1.54 -21.99 -16.94
CA GLN A 152 -2.68 -21.09 -16.90
C GLN A 152 -3.64 -21.57 -15.81
N ARG A 153 -4.10 -20.67 -14.99
CA ARG A 153 -5.05 -20.94 -13.92
C ARG A 153 -6.11 -19.86 -13.84
N GLU A 154 -7.36 -20.29 -13.76
CA GLU A 154 -8.49 -19.40 -13.56
C GLU A 154 -9.13 -19.65 -12.19
N THR A 155 -9.60 -18.60 -11.55
CA THR A 155 -10.31 -18.67 -10.28
C THR A 155 -11.34 -17.58 -10.15
N THR A 156 -12.33 -17.82 -9.30
CA THR A 156 -13.35 -16.82 -8.95
C THR A 156 -13.37 -16.61 -7.44
N LEU A 157 -13.32 -15.34 -7.03
CA LEU A 157 -13.34 -14.92 -5.63
C LEU A 157 -14.56 -14.05 -5.38
N SER A 158 -15.15 -14.13 -4.19
CA SER A 158 -16.11 -13.12 -3.75
C SER A 158 -15.39 -11.80 -3.50
N VAL A 159 -15.90 -10.68 -4.01
CA VAL A 159 -15.27 -9.37 -3.85
C VAL A 159 -16.10 -8.45 -2.98
N ASP A 160 -15.46 -7.81 -2.01
CA ASP A 160 -16.03 -6.65 -1.31
C ASP A 160 -15.87 -5.43 -2.23
N PRO A 161 -16.96 -4.69 -2.55
CA PRO A 161 -16.89 -3.51 -3.39
C PRO A 161 -15.90 -2.43 -2.90
N ASN A 162 -15.58 -2.44 -1.61
CA ASN A 162 -14.64 -1.50 -0.98
C ASN A 162 -13.22 -2.06 -0.87
N ALA A 163 -12.98 -3.30 -1.31
CA ALA A 163 -11.64 -3.86 -1.29
C ALA A 163 -10.75 -3.13 -2.29
N MET A 164 -9.55 -2.80 -1.86
CA MET A 164 -8.52 -2.23 -2.72
C MET A 164 -7.67 -3.35 -3.30
N MET A 165 -7.38 -3.25 -4.59
CA MET A 165 -6.26 -3.95 -5.17
C MET A 165 -5.02 -3.15 -4.80
N LEU A 166 -4.12 -3.73 -4.05
CA LEU A 166 -2.78 -3.19 -3.86
C LEU A 166 -1.88 -3.87 -4.87
N ASP A 167 -0.97 -3.13 -5.48
CA ASP A 167 0.09 -3.77 -6.23
C ASP A 167 1.01 -4.57 -5.29
N ILE A 168 2.06 -5.17 -5.83
CA ILE A 168 2.95 -6.05 -5.05
C ILE A 168 3.60 -5.31 -3.87
N PHE A 169 3.81 -4.01 -3.99
CA PHE A 169 4.44 -3.19 -2.94
C PHE A 169 3.43 -2.51 -2.02
N GLY A 170 2.13 -2.54 -2.37
CA GLY A 170 1.07 -1.98 -1.52
C GLY A 170 1.25 -0.50 -1.23
N GLN A 171 1.93 0.24 -2.14
CA GLN A 171 2.22 1.65 -1.89
C GLN A 171 0.95 2.49 -1.89
N ILE A 172 0.91 3.37 -0.93
CA ILE A 172 -0.10 4.42 -0.81
C ILE A 172 0.66 5.73 -0.65
N ASP A 173 0.53 6.61 -1.62
CA ASP A 173 1.24 7.89 -1.64
C ASP A 173 0.66 8.94 -0.68
N ARG A 174 -0.61 8.76 -0.29
CA ARG A 174 -1.31 9.70 0.60
C ARG A 174 -2.32 9.02 1.50
N LEU A 175 -2.27 9.36 2.78
CA LEU A 175 -3.17 8.89 3.83
C LEU A 175 -3.90 10.08 4.44
N PRO A 176 -5.22 10.22 4.24
CA PRO A 176 -5.98 11.36 4.76
C PRO A 176 -6.27 11.23 6.26
N ASP A 177 -6.50 12.38 6.90
CA ASP A 177 -7.05 12.49 8.25
C ASP A 177 -6.22 11.75 9.33
N LEU A 178 -4.88 11.84 9.27
CA LEU A 178 -4.01 11.20 10.26
C LEU A 178 -4.05 11.96 11.59
N TYR A 179 -4.13 11.20 12.68
CA TYR A 179 -3.96 11.68 14.06
C TYR A 179 -3.41 10.56 14.93
N ASP A 180 -2.80 10.92 16.04
CA ASP A 180 -2.17 9.95 16.95
C ASP A 180 -3.18 8.96 17.52
N GLY A 181 -2.84 7.69 17.51
CA GLY A 181 -3.71 6.60 17.95
C GLY A 181 -4.82 6.20 16.95
N LYS A 182 -4.93 6.84 15.77
CA LYS A 182 -5.87 6.41 14.74
C LYS A 182 -5.59 4.96 14.33
N THR A 183 -6.65 4.14 14.31
CA THR A 183 -6.58 2.74 13.86
C THR A 183 -7.66 2.48 12.82
N TRP A 184 -7.30 1.77 11.75
CA TRP A 184 -8.23 1.35 10.70
C TRP A 184 -7.81 0.03 10.09
N ARG A 185 -8.70 -0.59 9.31
CA ARG A 185 -8.43 -1.79 8.53
C ARG A 185 -8.69 -1.52 7.07
N THR A 186 -7.76 -1.92 6.21
CA THR A 186 -7.92 -1.90 4.76
C THR A 186 -8.11 -3.32 4.28
N ARG A 187 -9.21 -3.59 3.58
CA ARG A 187 -9.41 -4.84 2.87
C ARG A 187 -8.71 -4.75 1.53
N PHE A 188 -7.94 -5.76 1.21
CA PHE A 188 -7.19 -5.74 -0.03
C PHE A 188 -7.19 -7.10 -0.71
N ILE A 189 -7.00 -7.05 -2.02
CA ILE A 189 -6.77 -8.19 -2.89
C ILE A 189 -5.29 -8.23 -3.20
N ASN A 190 -4.61 -9.30 -2.79
CA ASN A 190 -3.20 -9.50 -3.12
C ASN A 190 -3.06 -10.50 -4.27
N PRO A 191 -2.72 -10.05 -5.49
CA PRO A 191 -2.59 -10.93 -6.64
C PRO A 191 -1.48 -11.97 -6.47
N MET A 192 -0.44 -11.65 -5.68
CA MET A 192 0.68 -12.56 -5.43
C MET A 192 0.30 -13.68 -4.45
N THR A 193 -0.58 -13.42 -3.49
CA THR A 193 -1.09 -14.50 -2.61
C THR A 193 -1.83 -15.53 -3.44
N VAL A 194 -2.64 -15.09 -4.39
CA VAL A 194 -3.32 -15.96 -5.36
C VAL A 194 -2.30 -16.81 -6.13
N PHE A 195 -1.17 -16.22 -6.51
CA PHE A 195 -0.09 -16.90 -7.23
C PHE A 195 0.67 -17.91 -6.37
N LEU A 196 1.18 -17.47 -5.20
CA LEU A 196 2.13 -18.24 -4.40
C LEU A 196 1.48 -19.41 -3.65
N THR A 197 0.27 -19.24 -3.15
CA THR A 197 -0.35 -20.27 -2.33
C THR A 197 -1.06 -21.35 -3.16
N GLY A 198 -1.40 -21.03 -4.41
CA GLY A 198 -2.23 -21.92 -5.21
C GLY A 198 -3.55 -22.32 -4.52
N ASN A 199 -3.75 -21.86 -3.31
CA ASN A 199 -4.81 -22.25 -2.41
C ASN A 199 -5.80 -21.10 -2.27
N LEU A 200 -6.75 -21.08 -3.18
CA LEU A 200 -7.83 -20.09 -3.24
C LEU A 200 -8.91 -20.33 -2.18
N ASN A 201 -8.77 -21.41 -1.41
CA ASN A 201 -9.67 -21.78 -0.33
C ASN A 201 -9.27 -21.19 1.03
N ALA A 202 -8.27 -20.31 1.09
CA ALA A 202 -7.90 -19.60 2.31
C ALA A 202 -8.91 -18.46 2.58
N GLY A 203 -10.09 -18.81 3.09
CA GLY A 203 -11.13 -17.85 3.44
C GLY A 203 -11.78 -17.17 2.22
N ASP A 204 -12.50 -16.09 2.47
CA ASP A 204 -13.23 -15.33 1.43
C ASP A 204 -12.33 -14.58 0.40
N GLY A 205 -11.05 -14.95 0.29
CA GLY A 205 -10.08 -14.34 -0.64
C GLY A 205 -9.70 -12.90 -0.30
N LEU A 206 -10.25 -12.37 0.78
CA LEU A 206 -10.03 -11.00 1.23
C LEU A 206 -9.18 -11.00 2.49
N ASP A 207 -7.99 -10.51 2.34
CA ASP A 207 -7.11 -10.21 3.46
C ASP A 207 -7.35 -8.78 3.98
N TYR A 208 -6.96 -8.51 5.19
CA TYR A 208 -6.95 -7.16 5.71
C TYR A 208 -5.61 -6.81 6.35
N ILE A 209 -5.20 -5.58 6.16
CA ILE A 209 -4.09 -4.98 6.88
C ILE A 209 -4.69 -4.11 7.98
N GLN A 210 -4.23 -4.30 9.20
CA GLN A 210 -4.52 -3.38 10.29
C GLN A 210 -3.44 -2.30 10.32
N HIS A 211 -3.87 -1.05 10.37
CA HIS A 211 -3.01 0.12 10.44
C HIS A 211 -3.23 0.83 11.78
N THR A 212 -2.16 1.34 12.37
CA THR A 212 -2.21 2.11 13.61
C THR A 212 -1.20 3.24 13.56
N VAL A 213 -1.62 4.47 13.77
CA VAL A 213 -0.71 5.60 13.99
C VAL A 213 -0.14 5.46 15.40
N VAL A 214 1.13 5.08 15.50
CA VAL A 214 1.78 4.79 16.78
C VAL A 214 2.47 6.01 17.42
N GLY A 215 2.46 7.14 16.73
CA GLY A 215 3.01 8.39 17.21
C GLY A 215 3.62 9.22 16.09
N THR A 216 4.47 10.18 16.47
CA THR A 216 5.22 11.01 15.53
C THR A 216 6.71 10.81 15.70
N GLU A 217 7.46 10.86 14.59
CA GLU A 217 8.91 10.69 14.54
C GLU A 217 9.51 11.75 13.61
N MET A 218 10.74 12.22 13.93
CA MET A 218 11.52 13.06 13.05
C MET A 218 12.31 12.15 12.11
N VAL A 219 12.10 12.28 10.81
CA VAL A 219 12.78 11.46 9.81
C VAL A 219 13.58 12.35 8.86
N GLU A 220 14.74 11.87 8.44
CA GLU A 220 15.50 12.53 7.39
C GLU A 220 14.90 12.15 6.02
N TRP A 221 14.49 13.16 5.28
CA TRP A 221 13.99 13.01 3.93
C TRP A 221 14.51 14.16 3.07
N ASN A 222 15.16 13.83 1.96
CA ASN A 222 15.74 14.81 1.04
C ASN A 222 16.62 15.86 1.75
N LYS A 223 17.54 15.39 2.62
CA LYS A 223 18.47 16.23 3.42
C LYS A 223 17.79 17.17 4.43
N ASN A 224 16.49 17.05 4.63
CA ASN A 224 15.73 17.80 5.61
C ASN A 224 15.20 16.87 6.69
N VAL A 225 15.08 17.38 7.91
CA VAL A 225 14.44 16.66 9.00
C VAL A 225 12.96 17.03 9.04
N VAL A 226 12.10 16.05 8.78
CA VAL A 226 10.65 16.23 8.64
C VAL A 226 9.93 15.50 9.75
N LYS A 227 8.96 16.15 10.40
CA LYS A 227 8.09 15.52 11.38
C LYS A 227 7.01 14.71 10.66
N CYS A 228 6.96 13.41 10.91
CA CYS A 228 6.02 12.48 10.29
C CYS A 228 5.22 11.72 11.34
N PHE A 229 4.00 11.34 11.00
CA PHE A 229 3.31 10.25 11.67
C PHE A 229 3.98 8.94 11.33
N LYS A 230 4.26 8.11 12.35
CA LYS A 230 4.70 6.74 12.18
C LYS A 230 3.48 5.83 12.22
N ILE A 231 3.29 5.04 11.18
CA ILE A 231 2.13 4.18 11.00
C ILE A 231 2.61 2.74 10.95
N GLU A 232 2.12 1.94 11.87
CA GLU A 232 2.35 0.49 11.89
C GLU A 232 1.32 -0.18 10.98
N HIS A 233 1.77 -1.07 10.10
CA HIS A 233 0.97 -1.93 9.26
C HIS A 233 1.16 -3.37 9.70
N ARG A 234 0.09 -4.01 10.11
CA ARG A 234 0.11 -5.40 10.58
C ARG A 234 -0.70 -6.29 9.66
N TYR A 235 -0.01 -7.21 9.02
CA TYR A 235 -0.59 -8.24 8.17
C TYR A 235 -0.14 -9.62 8.63
N GLN A 236 -1.06 -10.43 9.12
CA GLN A 236 -0.77 -11.74 9.72
C GLN A 236 0.31 -11.62 10.83
N ARG A 237 1.51 -12.15 10.59
CA ARG A 237 2.67 -12.07 11.50
C ARG A 237 3.67 -10.97 11.10
N ALA A 238 3.48 -10.38 9.93
CA ALA A 238 4.37 -9.33 9.45
C ALA A 238 3.97 -7.96 10.01
N VAL A 239 4.97 -7.17 10.34
CA VAL A 239 4.82 -5.78 10.76
C VAL A 239 5.77 -4.95 9.91
N THR A 240 5.24 -3.90 9.29
CA THR A 240 6.01 -2.91 8.53
C THR A 240 5.57 -1.51 8.94
N TYR A 241 6.31 -0.49 8.53
CA TYR A 241 6.05 0.89 8.92
C TYR A 241 5.99 1.82 7.71
N SER A 242 5.21 2.89 7.85
CA SER A 242 5.25 4.03 6.94
C SER A 242 5.38 5.33 7.73
N TRP A 243 6.02 6.31 7.12
CA TRP A 243 6.15 7.66 7.68
C TRP A 243 5.45 8.64 6.75
N ALA A 244 4.37 9.21 7.25
CA ALA A 244 3.58 10.18 6.51
C ALA A 244 3.70 11.57 7.13
N ARG A 245 3.91 12.56 6.30
CA ARG A 245 3.90 13.98 6.68
C ARG A 245 2.53 14.37 7.25
N ILE A 246 2.45 15.49 7.97
CA ILE A 246 1.21 15.96 8.62
C ILE A 246 0.05 16.14 7.63
N ASP A 247 0.34 16.49 6.38
CA ASP A 247 -0.64 16.62 5.29
C ASP A 247 -1.04 15.26 4.68
N GLY A 248 -0.55 14.17 5.23
CA GLY A 248 -0.84 12.81 4.81
C GLY A 248 0.03 12.27 3.69
N LYS A 249 0.96 13.05 3.08
CA LYS A 249 1.90 12.54 2.08
C LYS A 249 2.83 11.52 2.71
N VAL A 250 2.88 10.30 2.17
CA VAL A 250 3.80 9.26 2.62
C VAL A 250 5.17 9.53 2.01
N LEU A 251 6.19 9.64 2.87
CA LEU A 251 7.57 9.92 2.45
C LEU A 251 8.44 8.67 2.43
N ILE A 252 8.18 7.76 3.37
CA ILE A 252 8.94 6.52 3.52
C ILE A 252 7.95 5.39 3.81
N GLN A 253 8.18 4.25 3.21
CA GLN A 253 7.39 3.04 3.46
C GLN A 253 8.27 1.81 3.47
N GLU A 254 8.12 0.95 4.48
CA GLU A 254 8.67 -0.39 4.51
C GLU A 254 7.67 -1.37 3.90
N VAL A 255 8.14 -2.24 3.03
CA VAL A 255 7.35 -3.24 2.35
C VAL A 255 8.05 -4.60 2.39
N LEU A 256 7.28 -5.68 2.25
CA LEU A 256 7.82 -7.04 2.18
C LEU A 256 7.53 -7.62 0.80
N PHE A 257 8.58 -8.02 0.11
CA PHE A 257 8.47 -8.76 -1.15
C PHE A 257 9.15 -10.12 -1.01
N GLY A 258 8.38 -11.20 -1.16
CA GLY A 258 8.91 -12.55 -0.94
C GLY A 258 9.48 -12.81 0.45
N GLY A 259 9.02 -12.05 1.47
CA GLY A 259 9.56 -12.12 2.85
C GLY A 259 10.82 -11.28 3.08
N VAL A 260 11.35 -10.62 2.03
CA VAL A 260 12.50 -9.73 2.11
C VAL A 260 12.02 -8.30 2.36
N PRO A 261 12.54 -7.58 3.37
CA PRO A 261 12.16 -6.21 3.62
C PRO A 261 12.86 -5.25 2.63
N PHE A 262 12.08 -4.29 2.13
CA PHE A 262 12.53 -3.16 1.33
C PHE A 262 12.04 -1.87 1.94
N ARG A 263 12.78 -0.79 1.70
CA ARG A 263 12.40 0.56 2.07
C ARG A 263 12.19 1.39 0.81
N LEU A 264 10.99 1.93 0.66
CA LEU A 264 10.64 2.88 -0.39
C LEU A 264 10.80 4.29 0.17
N VAL A 265 11.48 5.16 -0.54
CA VAL A 265 11.66 6.57 -0.17
C VAL A 265 11.13 7.43 -1.33
N ALA A 266 10.08 8.21 -1.07
CA ALA A 266 9.49 9.07 -2.08
C ALA A 266 10.46 10.17 -2.52
N GLU A 267 10.59 10.38 -3.82
CA GLU A 267 11.31 11.52 -4.34
C GLU A 267 10.50 12.82 -4.12
N PRO A 268 11.18 13.95 -3.90
CA PRO A 268 10.51 15.23 -3.83
C PRO A 268 9.89 15.57 -5.19
N PRO A 269 8.71 16.20 -5.24
CA PRO A 269 8.11 16.67 -6.48
C PRO A 269 9.06 17.60 -7.25
N LEU A 270 8.99 17.57 -8.58
CA LEU A 270 9.80 18.42 -9.45
C LEU A 270 9.76 19.90 -9.05
N ALA A 271 8.61 20.39 -8.60
CA ALA A 271 8.45 21.75 -8.11
C ALA A 271 9.30 22.07 -6.86
N GLU A 272 9.44 21.12 -5.93
CA GLU A 272 10.29 21.26 -4.75
C GLU A 272 11.78 21.14 -5.10
N GLN A 273 12.14 20.36 -6.11
CA GLN A 273 13.52 20.21 -6.60
C GLN A 273 14.03 21.51 -7.21
N ILE A 274 13.20 22.23 -7.98
CA ILE A 274 13.57 23.49 -8.66
C ILE A 274 13.85 24.59 -7.61
N HIS A 275 13.06 24.65 -6.54
CA HIS A 275 13.27 25.66 -5.47
C HIS A 275 14.58 25.43 -4.70
N GLN A 276 15.05 24.21 -4.58
CA GLN A 276 16.31 23.88 -3.89
C GLN A 276 17.56 24.11 -4.75
N SER A 277 17.42 24.05 -6.09
CA SER A 277 18.51 24.25 -7.01
C SER A 277 18.78 25.73 -7.35
N THR A 278 17.94 26.67 -6.92
CA THR A 278 18.15 28.10 -7.13
C THR A 278 19.10 28.62 -6.04
N PRO A 279 20.37 28.96 -6.34
CA PRO A 279 21.30 29.45 -5.35
C PRO A 279 20.76 30.78 -4.82
N GLU A 280 20.63 30.87 -3.50
CA GLU A 280 20.29 32.09 -2.78
C GLU A 280 21.26 33.20 -3.23
N LYS A 281 20.78 34.15 -4.01
CA LYS A 281 21.57 35.34 -4.39
C LYS A 281 21.95 36.06 -3.08
N LYS A 282 23.17 35.79 -2.59
CA LYS A 282 23.80 36.62 -1.55
C LYS A 282 23.73 38.07 -2.03
N ASN A 283 22.79 38.80 -1.46
CA ASN A 283 22.82 40.25 -1.54
C ASN A 283 24.14 40.76 -0.88
N VAL A 284 25.14 40.92 -1.71
CA VAL A 284 26.33 41.67 -1.33
C VAL A 284 25.86 43.12 -1.30
N GLY A 285 25.45 43.60 -0.12
CA GLY A 285 25.17 44.97 0.13
C GLY A 285 26.43 45.81 -0.08
N ARG A 286 26.27 46.83 -0.87
CA ARG A 286 27.19 47.97 -0.94
C ARG A 286 26.97 48.89 0.24
#